data_74d48086a16d54aa2eb60413dedc0114
#
_entry.id   74d48086a16d54aa2eb60413dedc0114
#
_cell.length_a   1.000
_cell.length_b   1.000
_cell.length_c   1.000
_cell.angle_alpha   90.00
_cell.angle_beta   90.00
_cell.angle_gamma   90.00
#
_symmetry.space_group_name_H-M   'P 1'
#
loop_
_entity.id
_entity.type
_entity.pdbx_description
1 polymer ?
#
loop_
_entity_poly.entity_id
_entity_poly.type
_entity_poly.pdbx_seq_one_letter_code
_entity_poly.pdbx_strand_id
1 'polypeptide(L)'
;MPEGWLHAMGIVITHATQDEVRAEMTVGSEHLQGYGIVHGGVHSGLIETLASVGAALYAMPRGQSVVGLENSTSFIRAVRAGAKLRAIATPITRGRHTQVWEARVLDEEEKVVATGRVRLLCLEADQQLAGQQVTSPLHRG
;
A
#
# COMPACT_ATOMS: atom_id res chain seq x y z
N MET A 1 6.89 10.74 -4.56
CA MET A 1 6.53 11.45 -5.80
C MET A 1 5.43 12.45 -5.50
N PRO A 2 5.50 13.67 -6.03
CA PRO A 2 4.52 14.72 -5.75
C PRO A 2 3.20 14.55 -6.52
N GLU A 3 3.00 13.41 -7.16
CA GLU A 3 1.82 13.14 -7.97
C GLU A 3 1.21 11.80 -7.59
N GLY A 4 -0.04 11.62 -7.95
CA GLY A 4 -0.76 10.38 -7.78
C GLY A 4 -1.55 10.29 -6.49
N TRP A 5 -2.13 9.12 -6.29
CA TRP A 5 -3.10 8.89 -5.22
C TRP A 5 -2.50 9.03 -3.82
N LEU A 6 -1.31 8.52 -3.60
CA LEU A 6 -0.62 8.60 -2.31
C LEU A 6 -0.43 10.05 -1.88
N HIS A 7 0.03 10.89 -2.81
CA HIS A 7 0.22 12.32 -2.53
C HIS A 7 -1.12 13.01 -2.27
N ALA A 8 -2.13 12.74 -3.10
CA ALA A 8 -3.46 13.33 -2.96
C ALA A 8 -4.11 12.99 -1.61
N MET A 9 -3.83 11.81 -1.08
CA MET A 9 -4.37 11.35 0.20
C MET A 9 -3.55 11.82 1.41
N GLY A 10 -2.44 12.50 1.18
CA GLY A 10 -1.57 12.96 2.27
C GLY A 10 -0.90 11.84 3.05
N ILE A 11 -0.67 10.70 2.39
CA ILE A 11 0.01 9.56 2.99
C ILE A 11 1.51 9.81 2.99
N VAL A 12 2.15 9.66 4.13
CA VAL A 12 3.61 9.81 4.28
C VAL A 12 4.20 8.47 4.65
N ILE A 13 5.08 7.96 3.79
CA ILE A 13 5.84 6.73 4.08
C ILE A 13 6.97 7.11 5.01
N THR A 14 6.99 6.51 6.20
CA THR A 14 7.95 6.81 7.26
C THR A 14 9.08 5.80 7.35
N HIS A 15 8.89 4.62 6.78
CA HIS A 15 9.89 3.56 6.76
C HIS A 15 9.61 2.64 5.58
N ALA A 16 10.62 2.29 4.81
CA ALA A 16 10.45 1.41 3.66
C ALA A 16 11.68 0.53 3.45
N THR A 17 11.50 -0.77 3.67
CA THR A 17 12.45 -1.81 3.33
C THR A 17 11.73 -2.96 2.65
N GLN A 18 12.47 -3.93 2.13
CA GLN A 18 11.86 -5.14 1.56
C GLN A 18 11.17 -6.02 2.61
N ASP A 19 11.37 -5.75 3.89
CA ASP A 19 10.82 -6.55 4.98
C ASP A 19 9.72 -5.84 5.76
N GLU A 20 9.63 -4.52 5.66
CA GLU A 20 8.62 -3.75 6.38
C GLU A 20 8.46 -2.38 5.75
N VAL A 21 7.22 -1.96 5.58
CA VAL A 21 6.88 -0.60 5.14
C VAL A 21 5.90 0.00 6.12
N ARG A 22 6.14 1.25 6.54
CA ARG A 22 5.27 2.00 7.45
C ARG A 22 4.88 3.33 6.83
N ALA A 23 3.68 3.77 7.15
CA ALA A 23 3.16 5.06 6.72
C ALA A 23 2.28 5.67 7.80
N GLU A 24 2.05 6.97 7.66
CA GLU A 24 1.15 7.74 8.51
C GLU A 24 0.22 8.57 7.65
N MET A 25 -0.99 8.82 8.16
CA MET A 25 -1.99 9.65 7.51
C MET A 25 -2.87 10.31 8.57
N THR A 26 -3.15 11.60 8.39
CA THR A 26 -4.17 12.29 9.20
C THR A 26 -5.45 12.34 8.39
N VAL A 27 -6.55 11.89 8.99
CA VAL A 27 -7.85 11.82 8.32
C VAL A 27 -8.43 13.22 8.14
N GLY A 28 -8.67 13.61 6.90
CA GLY A 28 -9.32 14.86 6.52
C GLY A 28 -10.61 14.58 5.75
N SER A 29 -11.29 15.64 5.32
CA SER A 29 -12.57 15.54 4.61
C SER A 29 -12.47 14.74 3.31
N GLU A 30 -11.32 14.76 2.64
CA GLU A 30 -11.07 14.04 1.39
C GLU A 30 -11.07 12.51 1.55
N HIS A 31 -10.98 12.03 2.78
CA HIS A 31 -10.95 10.59 3.10
C HIS A 31 -12.31 10.02 3.48
N LEU A 32 -13.33 10.88 3.63
CA LEU A 32 -14.61 10.48 4.23
C LEU A 32 -15.61 9.98 3.19
N GLN A 33 -16.44 9.03 3.61
CA GLN A 33 -17.64 8.64 2.90
C GLN A 33 -18.87 9.36 3.50
N GLY A 34 -20.09 9.10 2.95
CA GLY A 34 -21.29 9.85 3.29
C GLY A 34 -21.73 9.86 4.76
N TYR A 35 -21.28 8.88 5.55
CA TYR A 35 -21.58 8.84 6.99
C TYR A 35 -20.56 9.60 7.85
N GLY A 36 -19.59 10.26 7.24
CA GLY A 36 -18.57 11.01 7.96
C GLY A 36 -17.46 10.17 8.58
N ILE A 37 -17.29 8.96 8.11
CA ILE A 37 -16.19 8.07 8.50
C ILE A 37 -15.29 7.79 7.29
N VAL A 38 -14.08 7.30 7.52
CA VAL A 38 -13.15 6.99 6.45
C VAL A 38 -13.77 6.01 5.47
N HIS A 39 -13.70 6.36 4.19
CA HIS A 39 -14.12 5.49 3.10
C HIS A 39 -13.23 4.23 3.07
N GLY A 40 -13.85 3.06 2.96
CA GLY A 40 -13.11 1.79 2.92
C GLY A 40 -12.04 1.74 1.84
N GLY A 41 -12.27 2.38 0.69
CA GLY A 41 -11.29 2.48 -0.38
C GLY A 41 -10.00 3.20 0.03
N VAL A 42 -10.06 4.10 1.01
CA VAL A 42 -8.85 4.74 1.55
C VAL A 42 -8.01 3.74 2.32
N HIS A 43 -8.60 2.95 3.20
CA HIS A 43 -7.89 1.88 3.91
C HIS A 43 -7.30 0.87 2.94
N SER A 44 -8.11 0.42 1.98
CA SER A 44 -7.69 -0.55 0.97
C SER A 44 -6.53 -0.02 0.12
N GLY A 45 -6.63 1.23 -0.31
CA GLY A 45 -5.56 1.88 -1.10
C GLY A 45 -4.27 2.09 -0.30
N LEU A 46 -4.39 2.45 0.98
CA LEU A 46 -3.24 2.58 1.88
C LEU A 46 -2.52 1.23 2.02
N ILE A 47 -3.26 0.17 2.26
CA ILE A 47 -2.73 -1.19 2.38
C ILE A 47 -2.04 -1.63 1.08
N GLU A 48 -2.69 -1.40 -0.05
CA GLU A 48 -2.12 -1.74 -1.36
C GLU A 48 -0.84 -0.96 -1.64
N THR A 49 -0.82 0.32 -1.31
CA THR A 49 0.36 1.18 -1.51
C THR A 49 1.56 0.66 -0.72
N LEU A 50 1.39 0.35 0.55
CA LEU A 50 2.47 -0.14 1.38
C LEU A 50 2.99 -1.51 0.90
N ALA A 51 2.08 -2.41 0.59
CA ALA A 51 2.43 -3.72 0.05
C ALA A 51 3.21 -3.61 -1.25
N SER A 52 2.77 -2.73 -2.14
CA SER A 52 3.42 -2.50 -3.43
C SER A 52 4.82 -1.93 -3.27
N VAL A 53 5.03 -1.00 -2.35
CA VAL A 53 6.35 -0.42 -2.08
C VAL A 53 7.30 -1.51 -1.57
N GLY A 54 6.89 -2.29 -0.58
CA GLY A 54 7.73 -3.36 -0.04
C GLY A 54 8.04 -4.43 -1.08
N ALA A 55 7.03 -4.83 -1.83
CA ALA A 55 7.21 -5.82 -2.90
C ALA A 55 8.15 -5.32 -4.00
N ALA A 56 8.05 -4.03 -4.37
CA ALA A 56 8.94 -3.43 -5.36
C ALA A 56 10.39 -3.39 -4.86
N LEU A 57 10.60 -3.07 -3.59
CA LEU A 57 11.95 -3.06 -3.00
C LEU A 57 12.58 -4.46 -2.99
N TYR A 58 11.78 -5.49 -2.78
CA TYR A 58 12.26 -6.87 -2.89
C TYR A 58 12.56 -7.26 -4.34
N ALA A 59 11.72 -6.83 -5.29
CA ALA A 59 11.82 -7.21 -6.69
C ALA A 59 12.95 -6.49 -7.43
N MET A 60 13.25 -5.24 -7.08
CA MET A 60 14.24 -4.40 -7.75
C MET A 60 15.61 -5.06 -7.94
N PRO A 61 16.26 -5.62 -6.89
CA PRO A 61 17.57 -6.25 -7.06
C PRO A 61 17.52 -7.47 -7.98
N ARG A 62 16.33 -8.00 -8.25
CA ARG A 62 16.09 -9.16 -9.11
C ARG A 62 15.72 -8.76 -10.54
N GLY A 63 15.75 -7.46 -10.83
CA GLY A 63 15.42 -6.95 -12.16
C GLY A 63 13.92 -7.01 -12.47
N GLN A 64 13.08 -7.09 -11.45
CA GLN A 64 11.62 -7.21 -11.61
C GLN A 64 10.91 -5.95 -11.17
N SER A 65 9.71 -5.73 -11.74
CA SER A 65 8.72 -4.77 -11.28
C SER A 65 7.52 -5.55 -10.72
N VAL A 66 6.63 -4.87 -10.00
CA VAL A 66 5.45 -5.51 -9.43
C VAL A 66 4.19 -4.74 -9.76
N VAL A 67 3.08 -5.47 -9.90
CA VAL A 67 1.74 -4.91 -10.01
C VAL A 67 0.79 -5.70 -9.11
N GLY A 68 -0.21 -5.01 -8.55
CA GLY A 68 -1.22 -5.66 -7.73
C GLY A 68 -2.13 -6.57 -8.54
N LEU A 69 -2.45 -7.73 -7.99
CA LEU A 69 -3.41 -8.68 -8.58
C LEU A 69 -4.70 -8.72 -7.79
N GLU A 70 -4.62 -8.65 -6.47
CA GLU A 70 -5.77 -8.81 -5.59
C GLU A 70 -5.50 -8.12 -4.27
N ASN A 71 -6.52 -7.43 -3.76
CA ASN A 71 -6.49 -6.78 -2.46
C ASN A 71 -7.73 -7.20 -1.68
N SER A 72 -7.53 -7.90 -0.57
CA SER A 72 -8.60 -8.32 0.33
C SER A 72 -8.44 -7.58 1.65
N THR A 73 -9.25 -6.54 1.85
CA THR A 73 -9.20 -5.69 3.03
C THR A 73 -10.48 -5.82 3.85
N SER A 74 -10.32 -5.98 5.15
CA SER A 74 -11.41 -5.99 6.12
C SER A 74 -11.41 -4.68 6.90
N PHE A 75 -12.58 -4.06 7.02
CA PHE A 75 -12.80 -2.81 7.76
C PHE A 75 -13.29 -3.18 9.16
N ILE A 76 -12.52 -2.87 10.17
CA ILE A 76 -12.75 -3.36 11.53
C ILE A 76 -13.43 -2.30 12.41
N ARG A 77 -12.99 -1.04 12.29
CA ARG A 77 -13.52 0.07 13.11
C ARG A 77 -13.72 1.31 12.26
N ALA A 78 -14.80 2.05 12.55
CA ALA A 78 -15.04 3.36 11.97
C ALA A 78 -14.03 4.39 12.48
N VAL A 79 -13.54 5.25 11.58
CA VAL A 79 -12.57 6.30 11.91
C VAL A 79 -13.13 7.63 11.41
N ARG A 80 -13.05 8.67 12.24
CA ARG A 80 -13.56 10.01 11.90
C ARG A 80 -12.43 10.98 11.56
N ALA A 81 -12.81 12.12 10.98
CA ALA A 81 -11.87 13.19 10.65
C ALA A 81 -11.07 13.62 11.89
N GLY A 82 -9.80 13.95 11.67
CA GLY A 82 -8.88 14.36 12.72
C GLY A 82 -8.05 13.21 13.30
N ALA A 83 -8.47 11.96 13.09
CA ALA A 83 -7.71 10.81 13.58
C ALA A 83 -6.37 10.69 12.85
N LYS A 84 -5.35 10.25 13.58
CA LYS A 84 -4.04 9.92 13.01
C LYS A 84 -3.93 8.41 12.89
N LEU A 85 -3.68 7.95 11.68
CA LEU A 85 -3.55 6.53 11.37
C LEU A 85 -2.10 6.18 11.07
N ARG A 86 -1.71 5.00 11.50
CA ARG A 86 -0.44 4.38 11.12
C ARG A 86 -0.73 3.08 10.40
N ALA A 87 0.04 2.79 9.37
CA ALA A 87 -0.07 1.55 8.64
C ALA A 87 1.27 0.83 8.62
N ILE A 88 1.24 -0.49 8.68
CA ILE A 88 2.43 -1.34 8.68
C ILE A 88 2.15 -2.52 7.75
N ALA A 89 3.04 -2.74 6.78
CA ALA A 89 2.99 -3.87 5.87
C ALA A 89 4.23 -4.74 6.03
N THR A 90 4.01 -6.05 6.01
CA THR A 90 5.09 -7.06 6.07
C THR A 90 4.80 -8.19 5.08
N PRO A 91 5.84 -8.86 4.54
CA PRO A 91 5.61 -9.95 3.60
C PRO A 91 5.13 -11.22 4.30
N ILE A 92 4.20 -11.93 3.66
CA ILE A 92 3.82 -13.28 4.03
C ILE A 92 4.67 -14.28 3.27
N THR A 93 4.77 -14.09 1.94
CA THR A 93 5.62 -14.92 1.09
C THR A 93 6.09 -14.10 -0.11
N ARG A 94 7.31 -14.38 -0.56
CA ARG A 94 7.93 -13.69 -1.69
C ARG A 94 8.53 -14.72 -2.62
N GLY A 95 7.83 -14.94 -3.73
CA GLY A 95 8.25 -15.87 -4.75
C GLY A 95 8.79 -15.17 -6.00
N ARG A 96 9.19 -15.98 -6.97
CA ARG A 96 9.70 -15.49 -8.24
C ARG A 96 8.60 -14.85 -9.10
N HIS A 97 7.37 -15.35 -9.02
CA HIS A 97 6.26 -14.91 -9.87
C HIS A 97 5.25 -14.06 -9.13
N THR A 98 5.07 -14.30 -7.84
CA THR A 98 4.11 -13.58 -7.01
C THR A 98 4.66 -13.33 -5.63
N GLN A 99 4.13 -12.28 -5.00
CA GLN A 99 4.34 -11.98 -3.59
C GLN A 99 2.99 -11.79 -2.92
N VAL A 100 2.91 -12.15 -1.65
CA VAL A 100 1.76 -11.85 -0.80
C VAL A 100 2.26 -11.06 0.41
N TRP A 101 1.63 -9.92 0.63
CA TRP A 101 1.93 -9.02 1.75
C TRP A 101 0.67 -8.83 2.58
N GLU A 102 0.84 -8.60 3.84
CA GLU A 102 -0.26 -8.20 4.73
C GLU A 102 0.02 -6.86 5.35
N ALA A 103 -1.03 -6.14 5.71
CA ALA A 103 -0.90 -4.84 6.34
C ALA A 103 -2.02 -4.62 7.35
N ARG A 104 -1.72 -3.78 8.33
CA ARG A 104 -2.68 -3.33 9.33
C ARG A 104 -2.65 -1.81 9.38
N VAL A 105 -3.82 -1.24 9.56
CA VAL A 105 -3.98 0.19 9.83
C VAL A 105 -4.42 0.32 11.28
N LEU A 106 -3.73 1.15 12.04
CA LEU A 106 -3.91 1.32 13.49
C LEU A 106 -4.31 2.77 13.79
N ASP A 107 -5.17 2.95 14.78
CA ASP A 107 -5.51 4.27 15.31
C ASP A 107 -4.48 4.72 16.37
N GLU A 108 -4.73 5.89 16.98
CA GLU A 108 -3.84 6.46 17.98
C GLU A 108 -3.76 5.65 19.28
N GLU A 109 -4.76 4.80 19.53
CA GLU A 109 -4.79 3.87 20.66
C GLU A 109 -4.21 2.50 20.29
N GLU A 110 -3.60 2.39 19.09
CA GLU A 110 -3.03 1.16 18.54
C GLU A 110 -4.04 0.05 18.30
N LYS A 111 -5.32 0.41 18.12
CA LYS A 111 -6.36 -0.53 17.74
C LYS A 111 -6.37 -0.70 16.23
N VAL A 112 -6.56 -1.94 15.79
CA VAL A 112 -6.67 -2.22 14.35
C VAL A 112 -7.99 -1.68 13.82
N VAL A 113 -7.92 -0.78 12.84
CA VAL A 113 -9.10 -0.21 12.17
C VAL A 113 -9.34 -0.86 10.81
N ALA A 114 -8.30 -1.38 10.17
CA ALA A 114 -8.41 -2.16 8.95
C ALA A 114 -7.22 -3.11 8.86
N THR A 115 -7.43 -4.23 8.16
CA THR A 115 -6.37 -5.20 7.90
C THR A 115 -6.63 -5.84 6.54
N GLY A 116 -5.56 -6.23 5.85
CA GLY A 116 -5.72 -6.82 4.55
C GLY A 116 -4.49 -7.53 4.04
N ARG A 117 -4.71 -8.20 2.91
CA ARG A 117 -3.66 -8.90 2.16
C ARG A 117 -3.69 -8.44 0.73
N VAL A 118 -2.51 -8.30 0.17
CA VAL A 118 -2.33 -7.93 -1.24
C VAL A 118 -1.46 -8.99 -1.90
N ARG A 119 -1.95 -9.49 -3.03
CA ARG A 119 -1.17 -10.38 -3.89
C ARG A 119 -0.67 -9.58 -5.08
N LEU A 120 0.61 -9.73 -5.39
CA LEU A 120 1.27 -8.94 -6.43
C LEU A 120 1.95 -9.88 -7.44
N LEU A 121 1.91 -9.49 -8.70
CA LEU A 121 2.61 -10.17 -9.78
C LEU A 121 3.98 -9.55 -9.98
N CYS A 122 5.00 -10.39 -10.07
CA CYS A 122 6.36 -9.99 -10.43
C CYS A 122 6.51 -10.02 -11.94
N LEU A 123 6.86 -8.87 -12.52
CA LEU A 123 7.07 -8.72 -13.96
C LEU A 123 8.57 -8.72 -14.26
N GLU A 124 8.99 -9.55 -15.22
CA GLU A 124 10.34 -9.52 -15.72
C GLU A 124 10.57 -8.26 -16.57
N ALA A 125 11.82 -7.89 -16.79
CA ALA A 125 12.19 -6.65 -17.46
C ALA A 125 11.65 -6.54 -18.90
N ASP A 126 11.44 -7.69 -19.57
CA ASP A 126 10.94 -7.77 -20.94
C ASP A 126 9.42 -7.87 -21.05
N GLN A 127 8.72 -8.02 -19.92
CA GLN A 127 7.27 -8.12 -19.89
C GLN A 127 6.63 -6.74 -20.02
N GLN A 128 5.45 -6.72 -20.64
CA GLN A 128 4.68 -5.49 -20.85
C GLN A 128 3.40 -5.48 -20.02
N LEU A 129 2.99 -4.29 -19.66
CA LEU A 129 1.71 -4.02 -19.01
C LEU A 129 0.98 -2.96 -19.82
N ALA A 130 -0.27 -3.24 -20.20
CA ALA A 130 -1.06 -2.36 -21.07
C ALA A 130 -0.32 -1.97 -22.36
N GLY A 131 0.44 -2.93 -22.93
CA GLY A 131 1.19 -2.73 -24.17
C GLY A 131 2.51 -1.97 -24.02
N GLN A 132 2.94 -1.67 -22.81
CA GLN A 132 4.17 -0.91 -22.55
C GLN A 132 5.04 -1.64 -21.53
N GLN A 133 6.35 -1.47 -21.64
CA GLN A 133 7.28 -1.93 -20.61
C GLN A 133 7.08 -1.11 -19.35
N VAL A 134 7.15 -1.80 -18.21
CA VAL A 134 6.95 -1.17 -16.90
C VAL A 134 8.29 -1.05 -16.18
N THR A 135 8.63 0.19 -15.81
CA THR A 135 9.77 0.46 -14.93
C THR A 135 9.23 0.92 -13.59
N SER A 136 9.67 0.29 -12.51
CA SER A 136 9.26 0.68 -11.17
C SER A 136 9.59 2.16 -10.91
N PRO A 137 8.65 2.94 -10.35
CA PRO A 137 8.93 4.32 -9.93
C PRO A 137 10.10 4.44 -8.97
N LEU A 138 10.44 3.38 -8.26
CA LEU A 138 11.57 3.34 -7.33
C LEU A 138 12.93 3.30 -8.06
N HIS A 139 12.95 2.97 -9.36
CA HIS A 139 14.13 3.03 -10.21
C HIS A 139 14.37 4.41 -10.80
N ARG A 140 13.42 5.32 -10.68
CA ARG A 140 13.53 6.67 -11.17
C ARG A 140 14.12 7.52 -10.06
N GLY A 141 15.42 7.59 -10.04
CA GLY A 141 16.18 8.40 -9.10
C GLY A 141 15.96 9.90 -9.33
#